data_788b84181489cd83872ff56dbb6d6e16
#
_entry.id   788b84181489cd83872ff56dbb6d6e16
#
_cell.length_a   1.000
_cell.length_b   1.000
_cell.length_c   1.000
_cell.angle_alpha   90.00
_cell.angle_beta   90.00
_cell.angle_gamma   90.00
#
_symmetry.space_group_name_H-M   'P 1'
#
loop_
_entity.id
_entity.type
_entity.pdbx_description
1 polymer ?
#
loop_
_entity_poly.entity_id
_entity_poly.type
_entity_poly.pdbx_seq_one_letter_code
_entity_poly.pdbx_strand_id
1 'polypeptide(L)'
;MKKLVLLFAAVAMAVSVSAQTVTESKTFDNFYIGVNGGVMTKTTNHSWLNNLNSNAGLRIGRWFTPVFGLAAESNVYFNDHNAYPSKTAVRYMNTSLIGTVNLSNWFAGYKGEPRTFEVIPVYGLGWAHSFGTEKNWNALTSKAGIDFAVNFGADKAWQFYVEPSMNWALNGDGYEGTAYNINKSGFQLNAGFIYKFKNSNGSHNFTIAQLRDQSEIDG
;
A
#
# COMPACT_ATOMS: atom_id res chain seq x y z
N MET A 1 -9.08 21.00 9.43
CA MET A 1 -9.89 20.67 8.25
C MET A 1 -9.44 21.41 6.99
N LYS A 2 -9.25 22.73 6.99
CA LYS A 2 -8.83 23.50 5.77
C LYS A 2 -7.49 23.03 5.17
N LYS A 3 -6.50 22.63 5.99
CA LYS A 3 -5.18 22.13 5.51
C LYS A 3 -5.27 20.76 4.85
N LEU A 4 -6.19 19.90 5.29
CA LEU A 4 -6.42 18.58 4.71
C LEU A 4 -7.11 18.69 3.34
N VAL A 5 -8.09 19.59 3.21
CA VAL A 5 -8.78 19.89 1.93
C VAL A 5 -7.81 20.49 0.93
N LEU A 6 -6.90 21.38 1.37
CA LEU A 6 -5.83 21.92 0.52
C LEU A 6 -4.84 20.84 0.06
N LEU A 7 -4.51 19.87 0.91
CA LEU A 7 -3.64 18.75 0.54
C LEU A 7 -4.31 17.86 -0.52
N PHE A 8 -5.61 17.53 -0.34
CA PHE A 8 -6.38 16.77 -1.32
C PHE A 8 -6.57 17.55 -2.64
N ALA A 9 -6.80 18.86 -2.57
CA ALA A 9 -6.92 19.71 -3.76
C ALA A 9 -5.56 19.85 -4.48
N ALA A 10 -4.45 19.96 -3.77
CA ALA A 10 -3.11 19.99 -4.37
C ALA A 10 -2.74 18.65 -5.03
N VAL A 11 -3.11 17.53 -4.41
CA VAL A 11 -2.95 16.20 -4.99
C VAL A 11 -3.83 16.05 -6.23
N ALA A 12 -5.08 16.52 -6.20
CA ALA A 12 -5.99 16.48 -7.36
C ALA A 12 -5.51 17.36 -8.52
N MET A 13 -4.91 18.53 -8.24
CA MET A 13 -4.35 19.41 -9.29
C MET A 13 -3.03 18.89 -9.86
N ALA A 14 -2.20 18.21 -9.07
CA ALA A 14 -0.97 17.59 -9.56
C ALA A 14 -1.22 16.42 -10.53
N VAL A 15 -2.43 15.82 -10.49
CA VAL A 15 -2.86 14.76 -11.43
C VAL A 15 -2.98 15.27 -12.87
N SER A 16 -3.20 16.56 -13.07
CA SER A 16 -3.41 17.14 -14.40
C SER A 16 -2.13 17.43 -15.20
N VAL A 17 -0.94 17.29 -14.59
CA VAL A 17 0.33 17.72 -15.22
C VAL A 17 1.00 16.65 -16.09
N SER A 18 0.57 15.39 -16.02
CA SER A 18 1.06 14.33 -16.92
C SER A 18 -0.07 13.50 -17.53
N ALA A 19 -1.09 14.18 -18.04
CA ALA A 19 -2.23 13.55 -18.68
C ALA A 19 -1.84 12.99 -20.06
N GLN A 20 -1.08 11.90 -20.09
CA GLN A 20 -1.22 10.98 -21.21
C GLN A 20 -2.65 10.41 -21.12
N THR A 21 -3.44 10.60 -22.17
CA THR A 21 -4.79 10.07 -22.23
C THR A 21 -4.72 8.56 -22.23
N VAL A 22 -5.00 7.94 -21.09
CA VAL A 22 -5.17 6.49 -21.00
C VAL A 22 -6.55 6.11 -21.51
N THR A 23 -6.67 4.93 -22.08
CA THR A 23 -7.96 4.38 -22.46
C THR A 23 -8.85 4.29 -21.24
N GLU A 24 -10.13 4.63 -21.37
CA GLU A 24 -11.09 4.57 -20.27
C GLU A 24 -11.12 3.18 -19.65
N SER A 25 -10.97 3.13 -18.33
CA SER A 25 -10.99 1.91 -17.56
C SER A 25 -12.41 1.56 -17.10
N LYS A 26 -12.83 0.34 -17.28
CA LYS A 26 -14.10 -0.14 -16.73
C LYS A 26 -14.01 -0.34 -15.21
N THR A 27 -15.16 -0.50 -14.55
CA THR A 27 -15.26 -0.57 -13.08
C THR A 27 -14.38 -1.65 -12.46
N PHE A 28 -14.17 -2.78 -13.12
CA PHE A 28 -13.37 -3.90 -12.63
C PHE A 28 -11.96 -3.99 -13.21
N ASP A 29 -11.54 -2.99 -13.99
CA ASP A 29 -10.18 -2.95 -14.51
C ASP A 29 -9.18 -2.49 -13.45
N ASN A 30 -7.92 -2.90 -13.63
CA ASN A 30 -6.76 -2.53 -12.82
C ASN A 30 -6.83 -2.96 -11.36
N PHE A 31 -7.60 -4.01 -11.05
CA PHE A 31 -7.58 -4.67 -9.76
C PHE A 31 -6.37 -5.59 -9.64
N TYR A 32 -5.92 -5.75 -8.41
CA TYR A 32 -4.85 -6.68 -8.07
C TYR A 32 -5.07 -7.32 -6.70
N ILE A 33 -4.45 -8.47 -6.52
CA ILE A 33 -4.34 -9.16 -5.23
C ILE A 33 -2.87 -9.44 -4.94
N GLY A 34 -2.47 -9.31 -3.69
CA GLY A 34 -1.12 -9.60 -3.26
C GLY A 34 -1.06 -10.30 -1.92
N VAL A 35 0.01 -11.05 -1.73
CA VAL A 35 0.39 -11.64 -0.45
C VAL A 35 1.72 -11.07 -0.03
N ASN A 36 1.90 -10.86 1.25
CA ASN A 36 3.17 -10.39 1.80
C ASN A 36 3.53 -11.11 3.09
N GLY A 37 4.77 -11.01 3.45
CA GLY A 37 5.29 -11.45 4.74
C GLY A 37 6.58 -10.72 5.06
N GLY A 38 6.90 -10.68 6.32
CA GLY A 38 8.09 -9.98 6.77
C GLY A 38 8.22 -9.97 8.28
N VAL A 39 8.91 -8.95 8.75
CA VAL A 39 9.23 -8.78 10.17
C VAL A 39 8.94 -7.36 10.62
N MET A 40 8.60 -7.22 11.89
CA MET A 40 8.36 -5.94 12.54
C MET A 40 9.02 -5.90 13.90
N THR A 41 9.55 -4.74 14.24
CA THR A 41 10.10 -4.45 15.57
C THR A 41 9.62 -3.10 16.07
N LYS A 42 9.57 -2.91 17.38
CA LYS A 42 9.28 -1.61 17.99
C LYS A 42 10.39 -0.60 17.65
N THR A 43 10.04 0.64 17.36
CA THR A 43 10.99 1.64 16.87
C THR A 43 11.95 2.12 17.96
N THR A 44 11.49 2.27 19.20
CA THR A 44 12.26 2.86 20.30
C THR A 44 12.33 1.94 21.52
N ASN A 45 13.32 2.18 22.38
CA ASN A 45 13.51 1.49 23.67
C ASN A 45 13.60 -0.02 23.53
N HIS A 46 14.25 -0.50 22.46
CA HIS A 46 14.24 -1.91 22.11
C HIS A 46 15.43 -2.27 21.22
N SER A 47 15.98 -3.48 21.37
CA SER A 47 16.98 -4.02 20.46
C SER A 47 16.26 -4.55 19.21
N TRP A 48 16.46 -3.91 18.06
CA TRP A 48 15.74 -4.21 16.83
C TRP A 48 15.88 -5.68 16.40
N LEU A 49 17.09 -6.15 16.24
CA LEU A 49 17.35 -7.50 15.70
C LEU A 49 16.92 -8.63 16.65
N ASN A 50 16.96 -8.38 17.97
CA ASN A 50 16.59 -9.40 18.95
C ASN A 50 15.08 -9.50 19.20
N ASN A 51 14.29 -8.60 18.63
CA ASN A 51 12.87 -8.48 18.92
C ASN A 51 12.02 -8.35 17.65
N LEU A 52 12.49 -8.95 16.56
CA LEU A 52 11.73 -9.06 15.32
C LEU A 52 10.58 -10.06 15.51
N ASN A 53 9.39 -9.65 15.16
CA ASN A 53 8.21 -10.50 15.12
C ASN A 53 7.78 -10.69 13.68
N SER A 54 7.49 -11.91 13.29
CA SER A 54 7.04 -12.18 11.93
C SER A 54 5.61 -11.72 11.71
N ASN A 55 5.31 -11.42 10.46
CA ASN A 55 3.97 -11.09 10.01
C ASN A 55 3.70 -11.68 8.63
N ALA A 56 2.42 -11.83 8.31
CA ALA A 56 1.95 -12.19 6.98
C ALA A 56 0.67 -11.43 6.68
N GLY A 57 0.45 -11.12 5.42
CA GLY A 57 -0.69 -10.29 5.04
C GLY A 57 -1.20 -10.52 3.63
N LEU A 58 -2.37 -9.94 3.42
CA LEU A 58 -3.09 -9.89 2.16
C LEU A 58 -3.32 -8.43 1.78
N ARG A 59 -3.12 -8.10 0.50
CA ARG A 59 -3.42 -6.79 -0.08
C ARG A 59 -4.34 -6.98 -1.28
N ILE A 60 -5.44 -6.26 -1.32
CA ILE A 60 -6.34 -6.18 -2.47
C ILE A 60 -6.48 -4.72 -2.83
N GLY A 61 -6.22 -4.38 -4.07
CA GLY A 61 -6.23 -2.98 -4.48
C GLY A 61 -6.66 -2.77 -5.91
N ARG A 62 -6.80 -1.49 -6.25
CA ARG A 62 -7.11 -1.01 -7.58
C ARG A 62 -6.31 0.24 -7.89
N TRP A 63 -5.76 0.28 -9.08
CA TRP A 63 -5.23 1.51 -9.66
C TRP A 63 -6.35 2.26 -10.40
N PHE A 64 -6.57 3.51 -10.05
CA PHE A 64 -7.55 4.38 -10.71
C PHE A 64 -6.93 5.12 -11.89
N THR A 65 -5.65 5.42 -11.76
CA THR A 65 -4.80 6.00 -12.81
C THR A 65 -3.45 5.28 -12.77
N PRO A 66 -2.59 5.45 -13.78
CA PRO A 66 -1.21 4.93 -13.72
C PRO A 66 -0.38 5.44 -12.54
N VAL A 67 -0.86 6.50 -11.85
CA VAL A 67 -0.16 7.15 -10.75
C VAL A 67 -0.83 6.86 -9.40
N PHE A 68 -2.17 6.83 -9.31
CA PHE A 68 -2.91 6.73 -8.06
C PHE A 68 -3.71 5.44 -7.95
N GLY A 69 -3.60 4.81 -6.79
CA GLY A 69 -4.38 3.64 -6.42
C GLY A 69 -4.83 3.65 -4.96
N LEU A 70 -5.73 2.74 -4.64
CA LEU A 70 -6.17 2.42 -3.27
C LEU A 70 -6.10 0.92 -3.06
N ALA A 71 -5.78 0.50 -1.85
CA ALA A 71 -5.84 -0.90 -1.45
C ALA A 71 -6.33 -1.07 -0.02
N ALA A 72 -6.95 -2.19 0.24
CA ALA A 72 -7.15 -2.72 1.58
C ALA A 72 -6.03 -3.73 1.85
N GLU A 73 -5.37 -3.58 2.99
CA GLU A 73 -4.31 -4.49 3.42
C GLU A 73 -4.62 -4.98 4.83
N SER A 74 -4.50 -6.28 5.05
CA SER A 74 -4.66 -6.90 6.36
C SER A 74 -3.44 -7.74 6.67
N ASN A 75 -2.76 -7.44 7.79
CA ASN A 75 -1.59 -8.16 8.27
C ASN A 75 -1.89 -8.80 9.62
N VAL A 76 -1.50 -10.06 9.79
CA VAL A 76 -1.47 -10.76 11.06
C VAL A 76 -0.04 -10.81 11.57
N TYR A 77 0.14 -10.55 12.87
CA TYR A 77 1.44 -10.52 13.53
C TYR A 77 1.52 -11.69 14.50
N PHE A 78 2.55 -12.50 14.36
CA PHE A 78 2.70 -13.72 15.12
C PHE A 78 3.40 -13.50 16.46
N ASN A 79 3.17 -14.41 17.39
CA ASN A 79 3.77 -14.42 18.71
C ASN A 79 5.00 -15.36 18.70
N ASP A 80 5.99 -15.03 17.91
CA ASP A 80 7.22 -15.81 17.74
C ASP A 80 8.39 -15.30 18.58
N HIS A 81 8.17 -14.27 19.41
CA HIS A 81 9.15 -13.70 20.32
C HIS A 81 8.56 -13.42 21.70
N ASN A 82 9.28 -13.80 22.76
CA ASN A 82 8.83 -13.73 24.16
C ASN A 82 8.73 -12.31 24.73
N ALA A 83 9.10 -11.26 23.98
CA ALA A 83 9.08 -9.88 24.49
C ALA A 83 7.67 -9.37 24.87
N TYR A 84 6.62 -9.99 24.34
CA TYR A 84 5.23 -9.66 24.63
C TYR A 84 4.40 -10.94 24.65
N PRO A 85 4.26 -11.60 25.80
CA PRO A 85 3.56 -12.87 25.90
C PRO A 85 2.10 -12.72 25.50
N SER A 86 1.67 -13.50 24.53
CA SER A 86 0.29 -13.69 24.13
C SER A 86 -0.04 -15.19 24.28
N LYS A 87 -1.28 -15.49 24.66
CA LYS A 87 -1.76 -16.87 24.80
C LYS A 87 -2.11 -17.51 23.45
N THR A 88 -2.04 -16.74 22.37
CA THR A 88 -2.42 -17.15 21.01
C THR A 88 -1.25 -17.05 20.04
N ALA A 89 -1.25 -17.87 18.99
CA ALA A 89 -0.22 -17.82 17.94
C ALA A 89 -0.22 -16.49 17.19
N VAL A 90 -1.42 -15.92 16.94
CA VAL A 90 -1.60 -14.57 16.40
C VAL A 90 -1.72 -13.59 17.55
N ARG A 91 -0.85 -12.62 17.58
CA ARG A 91 -0.80 -11.59 18.63
C ARG A 91 -1.78 -10.46 18.39
N TYR A 92 -1.79 -9.94 17.19
CA TYR A 92 -2.77 -8.95 16.74
C TYR A 92 -2.89 -8.97 15.21
N MET A 93 -3.96 -8.38 14.73
CA MET A 93 -4.22 -8.15 13.31
C MET A 93 -4.41 -6.66 13.09
N ASN A 94 -3.90 -6.15 11.99
CA ASN A 94 -4.12 -4.77 11.56
C ASN A 94 -4.68 -4.75 10.14
N THR A 95 -5.82 -4.12 9.94
CA THR A 95 -6.43 -3.93 8.63
C THR A 95 -6.45 -2.43 8.31
N SER A 96 -5.92 -2.08 7.16
CA SER A 96 -5.71 -0.69 6.74
C SER A 96 -6.27 -0.44 5.34
N LEU A 97 -6.81 0.75 5.14
CA LEU A 97 -7.02 1.32 3.81
C LEU A 97 -5.82 2.18 3.47
N ILE A 98 -5.12 1.85 2.39
CA ILE A 98 -3.88 2.51 1.96
C ILE A 98 -4.05 3.17 0.60
N GLY A 99 -3.63 4.42 0.49
CA GLY A 99 -3.41 5.12 -0.77
C GLY A 99 -2.01 4.83 -1.28
N THR A 100 -1.87 4.64 -2.57
CA THR A 100 -0.62 4.35 -3.27
C THR A 100 -0.36 5.38 -4.35
N VAL A 101 0.90 5.81 -4.48
CA VAL A 101 1.32 6.80 -5.48
C VAL A 101 2.52 6.25 -6.23
N ASN A 102 2.39 5.99 -7.54
CA ASN A 102 3.51 5.56 -8.36
C ASN A 102 4.37 6.77 -8.77
N LEU A 103 5.44 7.05 -8.02
CA LEU A 103 6.34 8.18 -8.29
C LEU A 103 7.07 8.02 -9.62
N SER A 104 7.39 6.79 -10.02
CA SER A 104 8.06 6.52 -11.29
C SER A 104 7.21 6.98 -12.47
N ASN A 105 5.89 6.76 -12.41
CA ASN A 105 4.96 7.23 -13.43
C ASN A 105 4.62 8.71 -13.26
N TRP A 106 4.59 9.21 -12.02
CA TRP A 106 4.31 10.63 -11.78
C TRP A 106 5.37 11.53 -12.41
N PHE A 107 6.66 11.26 -12.13
CA PHE A 107 7.75 12.13 -12.61
C PHE A 107 8.18 11.85 -14.04
N ALA A 108 8.11 10.60 -14.49
CA ALA A 108 8.62 10.20 -15.80
C ALA A 108 7.53 9.86 -16.84
N GLY A 109 6.24 10.11 -16.49
CA GLY A 109 5.09 9.78 -17.32
C GLY A 109 4.86 8.27 -17.46
N TYR A 110 3.65 7.85 -17.78
CA TYR A 110 3.33 6.46 -18.07
C TYR A 110 3.57 6.16 -19.55
N LYS A 111 4.22 5.04 -19.87
CA LYS A 111 4.63 4.71 -21.24
C LYS A 111 3.71 3.71 -21.97
N GLY A 112 2.50 3.45 -21.43
CA GLY A 112 1.58 2.45 -21.95
C GLY A 112 1.77 1.05 -21.37
N GLU A 113 2.85 0.84 -20.62
CA GLU A 113 3.14 -0.36 -19.85
C GLU A 113 3.84 0.01 -18.54
N PRO A 114 3.74 -0.81 -17.48
CA PRO A 114 4.49 -0.61 -16.25
C PRO A 114 5.99 -0.66 -16.50
N ARG A 115 6.75 0.15 -15.76
CA ARG A 115 8.20 0.05 -15.76
C ARG A 115 8.63 -1.25 -15.10
N THR A 116 9.82 -1.74 -15.45
CA THR A 116 10.39 -2.91 -14.77
C THR A 116 10.61 -2.63 -13.29
N PHE A 117 11.10 -1.43 -12.96
CA PHE A 117 11.26 -0.98 -11.57
C PHE A 117 10.42 0.27 -11.31
N GLU A 118 9.70 0.25 -10.19
CA GLU A 118 8.83 1.35 -9.75
C GLU A 118 9.02 1.62 -8.26
N VAL A 119 8.88 2.90 -7.88
CA VAL A 119 8.90 3.37 -6.50
C VAL A 119 7.51 3.89 -6.16
N ILE A 120 6.87 3.27 -5.17
CA ILE A 120 5.47 3.50 -4.85
C ILE A 120 5.31 3.78 -3.36
N PRO A 121 5.38 5.04 -2.90
CA PRO A 121 4.94 5.41 -1.56
C PRO A 121 3.53 4.94 -1.26
N VAL A 122 3.35 4.46 -0.04
CA VAL A 122 2.08 4.03 0.51
C VAL A 122 1.80 4.75 1.82
N TYR A 123 0.57 5.17 2.01
CA TYR A 123 0.11 5.77 3.26
C TYR A 123 -1.33 5.38 3.53
N GLY A 124 -1.64 5.03 4.78
CA GLY A 124 -2.98 4.63 5.13
C GLY A 124 -3.32 4.77 6.61
N LEU A 125 -4.60 4.59 6.84
CA LEU A 125 -5.20 4.48 8.15
C LEU A 125 -5.82 3.10 8.32
N GLY A 126 -5.75 2.56 9.51
CA GLY A 126 -6.22 1.22 9.79
C GLY A 126 -6.72 1.06 11.22
N TRP A 127 -7.08 -0.15 11.51
CA TRP A 127 -7.54 -0.59 12.81
C TRP A 127 -6.84 -1.89 13.17
N ALA A 128 -6.27 -1.90 14.37
CA ALA A 128 -5.64 -3.07 14.96
C ALA A 128 -6.47 -3.65 16.08
N HIS A 129 -6.50 -4.98 16.13
CA HIS A 129 -7.13 -5.75 17.20
C HIS A 129 -6.15 -6.78 17.75
N SER A 130 -5.98 -6.81 19.07
CA SER A 130 -5.11 -7.78 19.74
C SER A 130 -5.88 -9.01 20.19
N PHE A 131 -5.17 -10.15 20.16
CA PHE A 131 -5.69 -11.44 20.59
C PHE A 131 -4.87 -12.00 21.76
N GLY A 132 -5.53 -12.77 22.64
CA GLY A 132 -4.84 -13.57 23.66
C GLY A 132 -4.11 -12.80 24.76
N THR A 133 -4.36 -11.50 24.90
CA THR A 133 -3.89 -10.68 26.03
C THR A 133 -4.92 -10.67 27.14
N GLU A 134 -4.52 -10.32 28.38
CA GLU A 134 -5.46 -10.22 29.51
C GLU A 134 -6.61 -9.22 29.27
N LYS A 135 -6.31 -8.17 28.48
CA LYS A 135 -7.29 -7.23 27.94
C LYS A 135 -7.09 -7.11 26.45
N ASN A 136 -8.05 -7.58 25.66
CA ASN A 136 -8.06 -7.29 24.23
C ASN A 136 -8.14 -5.78 24.03
N TRP A 137 -7.23 -5.25 23.21
CA TRP A 137 -7.20 -3.83 22.90
C TRP A 137 -7.46 -3.61 21.41
N ASN A 138 -7.99 -2.45 21.12
CA ASN A 138 -8.20 -1.95 19.78
C ASN A 138 -7.49 -0.62 19.63
N ALA A 139 -6.92 -0.38 18.47
CA ALA A 139 -6.28 0.91 18.18
C ALA A 139 -6.54 1.34 16.74
N LEU A 140 -6.78 2.64 16.58
CA LEU A 140 -6.62 3.28 15.29
C LEU A 140 -5.14 3.29 14.94
N THR A 141 -4.80 2.92 13.71
CA THR A 141 -3.41 2.83 13.25
C THR A 141 -3.17 3.70 12.04
N SER A 142 -1.92 4.03 11.81
CA SER A 142 -1.46 4.63 10.56
C SER A 142 -0.22 3.91 10.08
N LYS A 143 -0.10 3.78 8.77
CA LYS A 143 1.05 3.20 8.08
C LYS A 143 1.60 4.19 7.07
N ALA A 144 2.92 4.32 7.01
CA ALA A 144 3.62 5.01 5.93
C ALA A 144 4.81 4.16 5.48
N GLY A 145 4.94 3.92 4.20
CA GLY A 145 5.98 3.06 3.63
C GLY A 145 6.28 3.39 2.18
N ILE A 146 7.19 2.62 1.62
CA ILE A 146 7.57 2.73 0.21
C ILE A 146 7.72 1.32 -0.35
N ASP A 147 6.94 0.97 -1.38
CA ASP A 147 7.17 -0.23 -2.16
C ASP A 147 8.27 0.03 -3.20
N PHE A 148 9.37 -0.71 -3.11
CA PHE A 148 10.34 -0.85 -4.18
C PHE A 148 9.92 -2.07 -4.99
N ALA A 149 9.34 -1.83 -6.15
CA ALA A 149 8.60 -2.82 -6.90
C ALA A 149 9.29 -3.20 -8.22
N VAL A 150 9.29 -4.48 -8.54
CA VAL A 150 9.76 -5.04 -9.79
C VAL A 150 8.61 -5.72 -10.51
N ASN A 151 8.25 -5.23 -11.69
CA ASN A 151 7.21 -5.79 -12.54
C ASN A 151 7.82 -6.79 -13.53
N PHE A 152 7.20 -7.97 -13.65
CA PHE A 152 7.70 -9.07 -14.49
C PHE A 152 6.55 -9.95 -15.02
N GLY A 153 6.94 -10.95 -15.82
CA GLY A 153 5.99 -11.85 -16.48
C GLY A 153 5.39 -11.27 -17.75
N ALA A 154 4.54 -12.04 -18.40
CA ALA A 154 3.85 -11.61 -19.60
C ALA A 154 2.94 -10.41 -19.26
N ASP A 155 2.99 -9.38 -20.11
CA ASP A 155 2.24 -8.13 -19.93
C ASP A 155 2.44 -7.51 -18.52
N LYS A 156 3.57 -7.81 -17.86
CA LYS A 156 3.88 -7.35 -16.50
C LYS A 156 2.74 -7.59 -15.50
N ALA A 157 2.10 -8.75 -15.62
CA ALA A 157 0.99 -9.17 -14.75
C ALA A 157 1.41 -9.38 -13.30
N TRP A 158 2.68 -9.65 -13.06
CA TRP A 158 3.25 -9.90 -11.75
C TRP A 158 4.13 -8.75 -11.27
N GLN A 159 4.10 -8.53 -9.96
CA GLN A 159 4.96 -7.57 -9.29
C GLN A 159 5.50 -8.20 -7.99
N PHE A 160 6.80 -8.15 -7.82
CA PHE A 160 7.46 -8.37 -6.52
C PHE A 160 7.78 -7.03 -5.91
N TYR A 161 7.61 -6.88 -4.60
CA TYR A 161 7.99 -5.65 -3.91
C TYR A 161 8.65 -5.93 -2.57
N VAL A 162 9.48 -4.97 -2.14
CA VAL A 162 10.01 -4.88 -0.78
C VAL A 162 9.54 -3.55 -0.20
N GLU A 163 8.94 -3.60 0.98
CA GLU A 163 8.33 -2.45 1.64
C GLU A 163 8.93 -2.22 3.03
N PRO A 164 9.89 -1.32 3.20
CA PRO A 164 10.13 -0.69 4.49
C PRO A 164 8.97 0.24 4.84
N SER A 165 8.45 0.12 6.06
CA SER A 165 7.34 0.95 6.53
C SER A 165 7.40 1.20 8.03
N MET A 166 6.77 2.31 8.43
CA MET A 166 6.50 2.67 9.80
C MET A 166 5.01 2.52 10.08
N ASN A 167 4.69 1.88 11.19
CA ASN A 167 3.33 1.70 11.65
C ASN A 167 3.17 2.35 13.02
N TRP A 168 2.13 3.17 13.21
CA TRP A 168 1.81 3.84 14.47
C TRP A 168 0.47 3.35 15.00
N ALA A 169 0.43 3.09 16.31
CA ALA A 169 -0.83 3.10 17.04
C ALA A 169 -1.13 4.56 17.40
N LEU A 170 -2.22 5.11 16.88
CA LEU A 170 -2.59 6.52 17.06
C LEU A 170 -3.36 6.76 18.35
N ASN A 171 -4.06 5.77 18.85
CA ASN A 171 -4.82 5.77 20.11
C ASN A 171 -4.78 4.37 20.75
N GLY A 172 -5.62 4.14 21.74
CA GLY A 172 -5.70 2.88 22.49
C GLY A 172 -4.92 2.97 23.79
N ASP A 173 -4.70 1.86 24.43
CA ASP A 173 -4.14 1.67 25.77
C ASP A 173 -3.26 2.83 26.32
N GLY A 174 -3.83 3.65 27.22
CA GLY A 174 -3.13 4.78 27.84
C GLY A 174 -3.02 6.06 27.03
N TYR A 175 -3.79 6.21 25.94
CA TYR A 175 -3.86 7.46 25.17
C TYR A 175 -5.08 8.29 25.55
N GLU A 176 -4.84 9.58 25.74
CA GLU A 176 -5.88 10.61 25.74
C GLU A 176 -5.93 11.25 24.35
N GLY A 177 -6.75 10.69 23.44
CA GLY A 177 -6.92 11.21 22.09
C GLY A 177 -6.10 10.48 21.02
N THR A 178 -5.88 11.12 19.87
CA THR A 178 -5.22 10.55 18.71
C THR A 178 -3.97 11.35 18.37
N ALA A 179 -2.80 10.71 18.37
CA ALA A 179 -1.52 11.36 18.09
C ALA A 179 -0.50 10.40 17.48
N TYR A 180 0.42 10.94 16.66
CA TYR A 180 1.63 10.25 16.24
C TYR A 180 2.67 10.31 17.35
N ASN A 181 3.03 9.13 17.87
CA ASN A 181 4.05 8.99 18.90
C ASN A 181 5.06 7.91 18.46
N ILE A 182 6.32 8.28 18.34
CA ILE A 182 7.39 7.37 17.92
C ILE A 182 7.56 6.18 18.89
N ASN A 183 7.27 6.37 20.18
CA ASN A 183 7.33 5.31 21.18
C ASN A 183 6.18 4.29 21.06
N LYS A 184 5.20 4.61 20.24
CA LYS A 184 4.03 3.76 19.93
C LYS A 184 4.03 3.36 18.45
N SER A 185 5.22 3.29 17.88
CA SER A 185 5.42 2.88 16.49
C SER A 185 6.31 1.63 16.39
N GLY A 186 6.21 0.98 15.24
CA GLY A 186 7.07 -0.11 14.86
C GLY A 186 7.58 0.07 13.43
N PHE A 187 8.83 -0.29 13.23
CA PHE A 187 9.42 -0.43 11.91
C PHE A 187 9.12 -1.83 11.38
N GLN A 188 8.63 -1.90 10.16
CA GLN A 188 8.27 -3.14 9.46
C GLN A 188 9.02 -3.20 8.13
N LEU A 189 9.50 -4.39 7.80
CA LEU A 189 10.07 -4.72 6.51
C LEU A 189 9.35 -5.94 5.96
N ASN A 190 8.57 -5.74 4.91
CA ASN A 190 7.85 -6.80 4.22
C ASN A 190 8.36 -7.00 2.80
N ALA A 191 8.22 -8.22 2.31
CA ALA A 191 8.33 -8.53 0.90
C ALA A 191 7.04 -9.21 0.45
N GLY A 192 6.62 -8.97 -0.79
CA GLY A 192 5.36 -9.50 -1.28
C GLY A 192 5.31 -9.69 -2.78
N PHE A 193 4.30 -10.45 -3.19
CA PHE A 193 3.96 -10.65 -4.59
C PHE A 193 2.55 -10.15 -4.84
N ILE A 194 2.37 -9.46 -5.95
CA ILE A 194 1.10 -8.97 -6.45
C ILE A 194 0.84 -9.62 -7.80
N TYR A 195 -0.39 -10.05 -8.02
CA TYR A 195 -0.94 -10.41 -9.31
C TYR A 195 -1.98 -9.40 -9.74
N LYS A 196 -1.79 -8.82 -10.91
CA LYS A 196 -2.72 -7.87 -11.54
C LYS A 196 -3.71 -8.66 -12.40
N PHE A 197 -5.00 -8.47 -12.17
CA PHE A 197 -6.03 -9.15 -12.94
C PHE A 197 -6.10 -8.62 -14.37
N LYS A 198 -6.55 -9.47 -15.26
CA LYS A 198 -6.75 -9.11 -16.66
C LYS A 198 -7.91 -8.12 -16.79
N ASN A 199 -7.66 -7.04 -17.49
CA ASN A 199 -8.60 -5.97 -17.74
C ASN A 199 -9.53 -6.28 -18.94
N SER A 200 -10.56 -5.49 -19.11
CA SER A 200 -11.50 -5.57 -20.23
C SER A 200 -10.85 -5.29 -21.59
N ASN A 201 -9.72 -4.58 -21.61
CA ASN A 201 -8.91 -4.33 -22.83
C ASN A 201 -7.97 -5.51 -23.20
N GLY A 202 -8.00 -6.58 -22.42
CA GLY A 202 -7.17 -7.77 -22.64
C GLY A 202 -5.77 -7.71 -22.05
N SER A 203 -5.31 -6.58 -21.49
CA SER A 203 -4.04 -6.42 -20.80
C SER A 203 -4.21 -6.53 -19.28
N HIS A 204 -3.11 -6.52 -18.54
CA HIS A 204 -3.10 -6.42 -17.07
C HIS A 204 -2.83 -5.00 -16.56
N ASN A 205 -2.80 -4.02 -17.46
CA ASN A 205 -2.36 -2.67 -17.17
C ASN A 205 -3.16 -1.65 -17.96
N PHE A 206 -2.95 -0.36 -17.66
CA PHE A 206 -3.49 0.73 -18.48
C PHE A 206 -2.89 0.70 -19.89
N THR A 207 -3.68 1.06 -20.88
CA THR A 207 -3.22 1.31 -22.24
C THR A 207 -3.36 2.78 -22.58
N ILE A 208 -2.45 3.30 -23.42
CA ILE A 208 -2.54 4.67 -23.92
C ILE A 208 -3.58 4.70 -25.05
N ALA A 209 -4.48 5.69 -25.00
CA ALA A 209 -5.40 5.93 -26.10
C ALA A 209 -4.60 6.41 -27.32
N GLN A 210 -4.65 5.67 -28.40
CA GLN A 210 -4.13 6.16 -29.70
C GLN A 210 -5.11 7.18 -30.21
N LEU A 211 -4.64 8.42 -30.44
CA LEU A 211 -5.40 9.40 -31.22
C LEU A 211 -5.53 8.81 -32.63
N ARG A 212 -6.76 8.58 -33.09
CA ARG A 212 -7.00 8.29 -34.50
C ARG A 212 -6.46 9.44 -35.33
N ASP A 213 -5.66 9.13 -36.32
CA ASP A 213 -5.16 10.14 -37.23
C ASP A 213 -6.37 10.76 -37.97
N GLN A 214 -6.41 12.08 -38.06
CA GLN A 214 -7.51 12.82 -38.71
C GLN A 214 -7.71 12.33 -40.16
N SER A 215 -6.65 11.79 -40.79
CA SER A 215 -6.69 11.21 -42.13
C SER A 215 -7.53 9.93 -42.25
N GLU A 216 -7.80 9.21 -41.15
CA GLU A 216 -8.69 8.03 -41.13
C GLU A 216 -10.17 8.38 -40.96
N ILE A 217 -10.48 9.64 -40.59
CA ILE A 217 -11.84 10.11 -40.36
C ILE A 217 -12.40 10.75 -41.63
N ASP A 218 -11.55 11.26 -42.51
CA ASP A 218 -11.91 11.98 -43.74
C ASP A 218 -11.94 11.07 -44.99
N GLY A 219 -11.76 9.77 -44.85
CA GLY A 219 -11.88 8.75 -45.89
C GLY A 219 -13.13 7.91 -45.70
#